data_892e18979c332dc25a51da0638271ca6
#
_entry.id   892e18979c332dc25a51da0638271ca6
#
_cell.length_a   1.000
_cell.length_b   1.000
_cell.length_c   1.000
_cell.angle_alpha   90.00
_cell.angle_beta   90.00
_cell.angle_gamma   90.00
#
_symmetry.space_group_name_H-M   'P 1'
#
loop_
_entity.id
_entity.type
_entity.pdbx_description
1 polymer ?
#
loop_
_entity_poly.entity_id
_entity_poly.type
_entity_poly.pdbx_seq_one_letter_code
_entity_poly.pdbx_strand_id
1 'polypeptide(L)'
;MAKKKLAKKNNPQTASSQKTIQYVAGGVILLVVAFFVWQYFPKSAPKQDAAICEQFADIPVADQYDSAPPMKVDAAKKYFATVEMENGGQFKMELYPDKAPITVNSFVFLSCKGFYNGVTFHRVLEGFMAQGGDPTGTGAGGPGYQFVNEDSDLVFDKA
;
A
#
# COMPACT_ATOMS: atom_id res chain seq x y z
N MET A 1 -78.01 18.46 38.54
CA MET A 1 -76.84 18.95 37.80
C MET A 1 -75.94 17.77 37.50
N ALA A 2 -75.93 17.22 36.28
CA ALA A 2 -75.15 16.03 35.92
C ALA A 2 -73.93 16.50 35.05
N LYS A 3 -72.72 16.27 35.57
CA LYS A 3 -71.44 16.50 34.85
C LYS A 3 -71.11 15.33 33.94
N LYS A 4 -71.18 15.55 32.63
CA LYS A 4 -70.81 14.59 31.59
C LYS A 4 -69.28 14.57 31.43
N LYS A 5 -68.63 13.41 31.80
CA LYS A 5 -67.18 13.18 31.55
C LYS A 5 -66.99 12.80 30.07
N LEU A 6 -66.19 13.61 29.36
CA LEU A 6 -65.75 13.25 28.02
C LEU A 6 -64.56 12.28 28.13
N ALA A 7 -64.75 11.08 27.55
CA ALA A 7 -63.70 10.07 27.41
C ALA A 7 -62.77 10.44 26.24
N LYS A 8 -61.50 10.60 26.50
CA LYS A 8 -60.45 10.85 25.52
C LYS A 8 -60.12 9.53 24.77
N LYS A 9 -60.49 9.46 23.52
CA LYS A 9 -60.29 8.31 22.65
C LYS A 9 -58.79 8.27 22.24
N ASN A 10 -57.99 7.42 22.87
CA ASN A 10 -56.63 7.17 22.45
C ASN A 10 -56.60 6.41 21.16
N ASN A 11 -56.02 7.01 20.10
CA ASN A 11 -55.87 6.38 18.79
C ASN A 11 -54.54 5.59 18.77
N PRO A 12 -54.57 4.25 18.65
CA PRO A 12 -53.35 3.42 18.73
C PRO A 12 -52.50 3.39 17.42
N GLN A 13 -52.90 4.15 16.39
CA GLN A 13 -52.23 4.07 15.08
C GLN A 13 -50.96 4.92 14.93
N THR A 14 -50.69 5.86 15.83
CA THR A 14 -49.52 6.76 15.70
C THR A 14 -48.22 6.19 16.25
N ALA A 15 -48.27 5.19 17.14
CA ALA A 15 -47.07 4.65 17.80
C ALA A 15 -46.25 3.67 16.93
N SER A 16 -46.92 2.95 16.00
CA SER A 16 -46.20 1.98 15.13
C SER A 16 -45.47 2.69 13.96
N SER A 17 -46.05 3.75 13.42
CA SER A 17 -45.47 4.52 12.32
C SER A 17 -44.18 5.22 12.72
N GLN A 18 -44.10 5.76 13.96
CA GLN A 18 -42.88 6.44 14.42
C GLN A 18 -41.70 5.47 14.63
N LYS A 19 -41.94 4.25 15.11
CA LYS A 19 -40.88 3.24 15.27
C LYS A 19 -40.33 2.79 13.91
N THR A 20 -41.20 2.58 12.92
CA THR A 20 -40.78 2.17 11.58
C THR A 20 -39.95 3.26 10.89
N ILE A 21 -40.29 4.54 11.05
CA ILE A 21 -39.54 5.67 10.51
C ILE A 21 -38.16 5.78 11.18
N GLN A 22 -38.07 5.52 12.49
CA GLN A 22 -36.77 5.53 13.20
C GLN A 22 -35.83 4.40 12.73
N TYR A 23 -36.32 3.19 12.46
CA TYR A 23 -35.51 2.10 11.94
C TYR A 23 -35.06 2.32 10.50
N VAL A 24 -35.91 2.89 9.66
CA VAL A 24 -35.57 3.24 8.27
C VAL A 24 -34.52 4.37 8.23
N ALA A 25 -34.71 5.41 9.02
CA ALA A 25 -33.75 6.51 9.10
C ALA A 25 -32.38 6.04 9.68
N GLY A 26 -32.38 5.19 10.71
CA GLY A 26 -31.17 4.58 11.26
C GLY A 26 -30.43 3.71 10.26
N GLY A 27 -31.17 2.91 9.47
CA GLY A 27 -30.59 2.07 8.42
C GLY A 27 -29.95 2.87 7.29
N VAL A 28 -30.57 3.96 6.86
CA VAL A 28 -30.02 4.86 5.82
C VAL A 28 -28.76 5.56 6.32
N ILE A 29 -28.75 6.03 7.59
CA ILE A 29 -27.55 6.65 8.17
C ILE A 29 -26.39 5.67 8.25
N LEU A 30 -26.64 4.42 8.65
CA LEU A 30 -25.60 3.39 8.69
C LEU A 30 -25.04 3.06 7.30
N LEU A 31 -25.88 3.01 6.28
CA LEU A 31 -25.44 2.79 4.90
C LEU A 31 -24.63 3.98 4.36
N VAL A 32 -25.02 5.20 4.68
CA VAL A 32 -24.26 6.41 4.30
C VAL A 32 -22.92 6.44 5.02
N VAL A 33 -22.87 6.15 6.31
CA VAL A 33 -21.61 6.06 7.06
C VAL A 33 -20.73 4.95 6.53
N ALA A 34 -21.28 3.76 6.23
CA ALA A 34 -20.55 2.66 5.63
C ALA A 34 -20.00 3.01 4.23
N PHE A 35 -20.77 3.76 3.42
CA PHE A 35 -20.34 4.25 2.12
C PHE A 35 -19.19 5.27 2.24
N PHE A 36 -19.30 6.22 3.18
CA PHE A 36 -18.21 7.17 3.43
C PHE A 36 -16.97 6.47 4.00
N VAL A 37 -17.14 5.57 4.96
CA VAL A 37 -16.03 4.75 5.49
C VAL A 37 -15.37 3.97 4.36
N TRP A 38 -16.15 3.34 3.46
CA TRP A 38 -15.62 2.62 2.29
C TRP A 38 -14.88 3.53 1.29
N GLN A 39 -15.27 4.80 1.15
CA GLN A 39 -14.57 5.79 0.33
C GLN A 39 -13.25 6.28 0.96
N TYR A 40 -13.20 6.37 2.31
CA TYR A 40 -12.04 6.85 3.04
C TYR A 40 -11.09 5.75 3.52
N PHE A 41 -11.51 4.46 3.48
CA PHE A 41 -10.57 3.37 3.68
C PHE A 41 -9.65 3.29 2.46
N PRO A 42 -8.32 3.31 2.65
CA PRO A 42 -7.39 3.09 1.56
C PRO A 42 -7.75 1.75 0.92
N LYS A 43 -8.14 1.79 -0.36
CA LYS A 43 -8.30 0.58 -1.16
C LYS A 43 -7.00 -0.18 -1.00
N SER A 44 -7.10 -1.44 -0.56
CA SER A 44 -5.97 -2.35 -0.30
C SER A 44 -4.78 -2.04 -1.21
N ALA A 45 -3.60 -1.94 -0.59
CA ALA A 45 -2.33 -1.79 -1.28
C ALA A 45 -2.33 -2.62 -2.57
N PRO A 46 -1.80 -2.10 -3.68
CA PRO A 46 -1.75 -2.83 -4.94
C PRO A 46 -1.16 -4.20 -4.64
N LYS A 47 -1.85 -5.26 -5.07
CA LYS A 47 -1.35 -6.64 -4.93
C LYS A 47 0.03 -6.63 -5.58
N GLN A 48 1.09 -6.70 -4.78
CA GLN A 48 2.40 -7.13 -5.27
C GLN A 48 2.13 -8.35 -6.11
N ASP A 49 2.71 -8.42 -7.33
CA ASP A 49 2.56 -9.62 -8.13
C ASP A 49 3.08 -10.79 -7.29
N ALA A 50 2.15 -11.45 -6.62
CA ALA A 50 2.42 -12.49 -5.62
C ALA A 50 3.34 -13.56 -6.20
N ALA A 51 3.22 -13.82 -7.52
CA ALA A 51 3.97 -14.83 -8.22
C ALA A 51 5.51 -14.67 -8.17
N ILE A 52 6.05 -13.44 -8.23
CA ILE A 52 7.51 -13.26 -8.12
C ILE A 52 7.97 -13.34 -6.67
N CYS A 53 7.20 -12.83 -5.74
CA CYS A 53 7.53 -12.86 -4.32
C CYS A 53 7.44 -14.28 -3.73
N GLU A 54 6.55 -15.12 -4.24
CA GLU A 54 6.46 -16.55 -3.90
C GLU A 54 7.76 -17.31 -4.19
N GLN A 55 8.50 -16.90 -5.22
CA GLN A 55 9.78 -17.54 -5.56
C GLN A 55 10.89 -17.29 -4.51
N PHE A 56 10.70 -16.31 -3.63
CA PHE A 56 11.59 -16.02 -2.51
C PHE A 56 11.00 -16.41 -1.15
N ALA A 57 9.88 -17.14 -1.12
CA ALA A 57 9.16 -17.46 0.11
C ALA A 57 10.00 -18.28 1.09
N ASP A 58 10.89 -19.13 0.58
CA ASP A 58 11.82 -19.99 1.32
C ASP A 58 12.92 -19.22 2.08
N ILE A 59 13.16 -17.94 1.72
CA ILE A 59 14.13 -17.08 2.41
C ILE A 59 13.41 -16.29 3.49
N PRO A 60 13.83 -16.39 4.77
CA PRO A 60 13.17 -15.64 5.85
C PRO A 60 13.35 -14.12 5.69
N VAL A 61 12.43 -13.35 6.28
CA VAL A 61 12.60 -11.90 6.41
C VAL A 61 13.67 -11.62 7.45
N ALA A 62 14.64 -10.77 7.12
CA ALA A 62 15.72 -10.35 8.01
C ALA A 62 16.10 -8.90 7.72
N ASP A 63 16.68 -8.24 8.71
CA ASP A 63 17.22 -6.89 8.57
C ASP A 63 18.49 -6.88 7.71
N GLN A 64 19.24 -7.97 7.77
CA GLN A 64 20.46 -8.20 6.99
C GLN A 64 20.54 -9.65 6.53
N TYR A 65 21.17 -9.88 5.40
CA TYR A 65 21.37 -11.19 4.78
C TYR A 65 22.87 -11.45 4.56
N ASP A 66 23.30 -12.67 4.76
CA ASP A 66 24.73 -13.06 4.64
C ASP A 66 25.22 -13.10 3.18
N SER A 67 24.32 -13.18 2.23
CA SER A 67 24.64 -13.27 0.79
C SER A 67 23.51 -12.74 -0.09
N ALA A 68 23.84 -12.39 -1.33
CA ALA A 68 22.87 -12.01 -2.33
C ALA A 68 21.87 -13.17 -2.61
N PRO A 69 20.60 -12.85 -2.90
CA PRO A 69 19.58 -13.86 -3.13
C PRO A 69 19.87 -14.65 -4.42
N PRO A 70 19.42 -15.93 -4.49
CA PRO A 70 19.50 -16.69 -5.74
C PRO A 70 18.72 -15.99 -6.85
N MET A 71 19.20 -16.12 -8.09
CA MET A 71 18.55 -15.52 -9.26
C MET A 71 17.17 -16.15 -9.51
N LYS A 72 16.14 -15.33 -9.44
CA LYS A 72 14.74 -15.72 -9.69
C LYS A 72 14.06 -14.82 -10.74
N VAL A 73 14.62 -13.64 -10.99
CA VAL A 73 14.12 -12.73 -12.00
C VAL A 73 14.46 -13.26 -13.38
N ASP A 74 13.48 -13.26 -14.27
CA ASP A 74 13.61 -13.65 -15.67
C ASP A 74 13.96 -12.42 -16.52
N ALA A 75 15.16 -12.41 -17.12
CA ALA A 75 15.63 -11.29 -17.93
C ALA A 75 14.77 -11.02 -19.19
N ALA A 76 13.96 -11.97 -19.62
CA ALA A 76 13.07 -11.80 -20.77
C ALA A 76 11.72 -11.13 -20.39
N LYS A 77 11.44 -10.95 -19.11
CA LYS A 77 10.20 -10.34 -18.63
C LYS A 77 10.37 -8.87 -18.26
N LYS A 78 9.27 -8.12 -18.32
CA LYS A 78 9.22 -6.75 -17.83
C LYS A 78 8.78 -6.72 -16.37
N TYR A 79 9.48 -5.93 -15.57
CA TYR A 79 9.17 -5.69 -14.17
C TYR A 79 8.95 -4.22 -13.92
N PHE A 80 8.04 -3.93 -13.01
CA PHE A 80 7.73 -2.58 -12.59
C PHE A 80 7.66 -2.53 -11.07
N ALA A 81 8.22 -1.47 -10.50
CA ALA A 81 8.06 -1.16 -9.09
C ALA A 81 7.19 0.09 -8.94
N THR A 82 6.23 0.05 -8.03
CA THR A 82 5.46 1.23 -7.64
C THR A 82 5.91 1.62 -6.24
N VAL A 83 6.34 2.86 -6.09
CA VAL A 83 6.68 3.45 -4.80
C VAL A 83 5.49 4.28 -4.33
N GLU A 84 4.96 3.94 -3.16
CA GLU A 84 3.89 4.67 -2.50
C GLU A 84 4.49 5.50 -1.37
N MET A 85 4.20 6.79 -1.38
CA MET A 85 4.67 7.74 -0.39
C MET A 85 3.64 7.89 0.74
N GLU A 86 4.09 8.18 1.96
CA GLU A 86 3.22 8.41 3.12
C GLU A 86 2.14 9.48 2.87
N ASN A 87 2.45 10.50 2.07
CA ASN A 87 1.50 11.54 1.68
C ASN A 87 0.48 11.12 0.60
N GLY A 88 0.48 9.83 0.18
CA GLY A 88 -0.38 9.28 -0.87
C GLY A 88 0.11 9.51 -2.30
N GLY A 89 1.25 10.17 -2.50
CA GLY A 89 1.90 10.27 -3.81
C GLY A 89 2.45 8.91 -4.25
N GLN A 90 2.49 8.68 -5.56
CA GLN A 90 3.02 7.44 -6.14
C GLN A 90 3.85 7.75 -7.36
N PHE A 91 4.89 6.94 -7.58
CA PHE A 91 5.57 6.89 -8.88
C PHE A 91 5.89 5.44 -9.24
N LYS A 92 6.01 5.18 -10.55
CA LYS A 92 6.28 3.87 -11.10
C LYS A 92 7.61 3.86 -11.81
N MET A 93 8.41 2.84 -11.56
CA MET A 93 9.69 2.60 -12.22
C MET A 93 9.59 1.33 -13.07
N GLU A 94 10.13 1.37 -14.29
CA GLU A 94 10.43 0.17 -15.07
C GLU A 94 11.82 -0.34 -14.67
N LEU A 95 11.94 -1.65 -14.47
CA LEU A 95 13.19 -2.31 -14.11
C LEU A 95 13.69 -3.08 -15.34
N TYR A 96 14.99 -3.03 -15.61
CA TYR A 96 15.61 -3.58 -16.80
C TYR A 96 16.48 -4.82 -16.46
N PRO A 97 15.88 -6.00 -16.23
CA PRO A 97 16.63 -7.19 -15.86
C PRO A 97 17.50 -7.74 -16.99
N ASP A 98 17.24 -7.37 -18.24
CA ASP A 98 18.09 -7.66 -19.41
C ASP A 98 19.40 -6.84 -19.40
N LYS A 99 19.44 -5.72 -18.69
CA LYS A 99 20.59 -4.82 -18.57
C LYS A 99 21.36 -5.00 -17.26
N ALA A 100 20.66 -5.28 -16.16
CA ALA A 100 21.22 -5.40 -14.83
C ALA A 100 20.49 -6.50 -14.03
N PRO A 101 20.64 -7.78 -14.40
CA PRO A 101 19.87 -8.89 -13.82
C PRO A 101 20.11 -9.06 -12.32
N ILE A 102 21.34 -8.93 -11.83
CA ILE A 102 21.67 -9.10 -10.40
C ILE A 102 21.07 -7.95 -9.59
N THR A 103 21.19 -6.73 -10.07
CA THR A 103 20.64 -5.53 -9.42
C THR A 103 19.12 -5.60 -9.33
N VAL A 104 18.46 -5.95 -10.44
CA VAL A 104 16.99 -6.08 -10.46
C VAL A 104 16.53 -7.23 -9.57
N ASN A 105 17.23 -8.38 -9.60
CA ASN A 105 16.91 -9.51 -8.74
C ASN A 105 17.03 -9.15 -7.25
N SER A 106 18.10 -8.46 -6.86
CA SER A 106 18.30 -7.96 -5.50
C SER A 106 17.20 -6.99 -5.08
N PHE A 107 16.87 -6.02 -5.94
CA PHE A 107 15.83 -5.03 -5.66
C PHE A 107 14.45 -5.69 -5.50
N VAL A 108 14.07 -6.61 -6.40
CA VAL A 108 12.81 -7.35 -6.32
C VAL A 108 12.75 -8.19 -5.05
N PHE A 109 13.81 -8.93 -4.74
CA PHE A 109 13.91 -9.71 -3.50
C PHE A 109 13.67 -8.85 -2.27
N LEU A 110 14.41 -7.76 -2.11
CA LEU A 110 14.30 -6.85 -0.97
C LEU A 110 12.91 -6.20 -0.88
N SER A 111 12.32 -5.85 -2.03
CA SER A 111 10.95 -5.34 -2.08
C SER A 111 9.94 -6.37 -1.59
N CYS A 112 10.07 -7.63 -2.03
CA CYS A 112 9.21 -8.74 -1.58
C CYS A 112 9.37 -9.03 -0.09
N LYS A 113 10.53 -8.76 0.50
CA LYS A 113 10.80 -8.91 1.94
C LYS A 113 10.38 -7.69 2.78
N GLY A 114 9.88 -6.63 2.13
CA GLY A 114 9.47 -5.42 2.82
C GLY A 114 10.63 -4.54 3.30
N PHE A 115 11.84 -4.79 2.82
CA PHE A 115 13.06 -4.07 3.22
C PHE A 115 12.94 -2.55 3.04
N TYR A 116 12.19 -2.12 2.02
CA TYR A 116 11.99 -0.69 1.74
C TYR A 116 10.77 -0.07 2.43
N ASN A 117 9.98 -0.84 3.19
CA ASN A 117 8.81 -0.33 3.87
C ASN A 117 9.20 0.66 4.98
N GLY A 118 8.62 1.86 4.96
CA GLY A 118 8.92 2.92 5.93
C GLY A 118 10.27 3.60 5.75
N VAL A 119 11.02 3.27 4.68
CA VAL A 119 12.32 3.90 4.39
C VAL A 119 12.12 5.31 3.86
N THR A 120 12.93 6.25 4.33
CA THR A 120 12.88 7.65 3.93
C THR A 120 13.84 7.97 2.78
N PHE A 121 13.53 9.02 2.03
CA PHE A 121 14.52 9.69 1.19
C PHE A 121 15.39 10.58 2.10
N HIS A 122 16.49 10.05 2.56
CA HIS A 122 17.36 10.71 3.55
C HIS A 122 18.20 11.86 2.97
N ARG A 123 18.27 11.99 1.64
CA ARG A 123 18.95 13.08 0.96
C ARG A 123 18.18 13.48 -0.30
N VAL A 124 17.69 14.70 -0.32
CA VAL A 124 16.96 15.26 -1.48
C VAL A 124 17.65 16.56 -1.91
N LEU A 125 18.05 16.63 -3.16
CA LEU A 125 18.62 17.82 -3.79
C LEU A 125 17.70 18.27 -4.92
N GLU A 126 17.14 19.46 -4.77
CA GLU A 126 16.20 20.02 -5.73
C GLU A 126 16.84 20.14 -7.12
N GLY A 127 16.11 19.70 -8.14
CA GLY A 127 16.57 19.71 -9.53
C GLY A 127 17.69 18.71 -9.85
N PHE A 128 18.06 17.82 -8.90
CA PHE A 128 19.13 16.85 -9.10
C PHE A 128 18.73 15.43 -8.76
N MET A 129 18.43 15.12 -7.47
CA MET A 129 18.16 13.74 -7.07
C MET A 129 17.47 13.60 -5.73
N ALA A 130 16.79 12.46 -5.53
CA ALA A 130 16.34 11.96 -4.24
C ALA A 130 16.99 10.60 -3.96
N GLN A 131 17.70 10.49 -2.83
CA GLN A 131 18.39 9.28 -2.42
C GLN A 131 17.66 8.62 -1.25
N GLY A 132 17.37 7.33 -1.40
CA GLY A 132 16.69 6.49 -0.42
C GLY A 132 17.17 5.04 -0.52
N GLY A 133 16.43 4.12 0.14
CA GLY A 133 16.73 2.69 0.06
C GLY A 133 17.59 2.16 1.24
N ASP A 134 18.04 3.04 2.12
CA ASP A 134 18.73 2.66 3.36
C ASP A 134 17.73 2.72 4.53
N PRO A 135 17.41 1.58 5.17
CA PRO A 135 16.49 1.55 6.32
C PRO A 135 16.98 2.34 7.53
N THR A 136 18.31 2.55 7.66
CA THR A 136 18.87 3.34 8.75
C THR A 136 18.76 4.86 8.51
N GLY A 137 18.50 5.29 7.28
CA GLY A 137 18.39 6.69 6.89
C GLY A 137 19.72 7.47 6.95
N THR A 138 20.84 6.78 7.11
CA THR A 138 22.19 7.40 7.22
C THR A 138 22.93 7.51 5.89
N GLY A 139 22.51 6.74 4.91
CA GLY A 139 23.18 6.56 3.62
C GLY A 139 24.31 5.51 3.66
N ALA A 140 24.54 4.86 4.80
CA ALA A 140 25.57 3.85 4.99
C ALA A 140 25.01 2.45 5.32
N GLY A 141 23.71 2.33 5.56
CA GLY A 141 23.04 1.06 5.79
C GLY A 141 22.78 0.30 4.49
N GLY A 142 22.49 -1.00 4.63
CA GLY A 142 22.21 -1.86 3.48
C GLY A 142 21.76 -3.25 3.89
N PRO A 143 21.53 -4.15 2.92
CA PRO A 143 20.99 -5.46 3.17
C PRO A 143 21.96 -6.50 3.73
N GLY A 144 23.21 -6.12 4.02
CA GLY A 144 24.24 -7.01 4.58
C GLY A 144 25.14 -7.68 3.53
N TYR A 145 24.81 -7.61 2.25
CA TYR A 145 25.61 -8.19 1.18
C TYR A 145 25.96 -7.17 0.09
N GLN A 146 26.94 -7.52 -0.71
CA GLN A 146 27.36 -6.78 -1.89
C GLN A 146 27.44 -7.73 -3.09
N PHE A 147 27.36 -7.19 -4.29
CA PHE A 147 27.55 -7.90 -5.55
C PHE A 147 28.33 -7.03 -6.54
N VAL A 148 28.78 -7.62 -7.64
CA VAL A 148 29.54 -6.92 -8.68
C VAL A 148 28.71 -5.86 -9.37
N ASN A 149 29.34 -4.78 -9.82
CA ASN A 149 28.70 -3.77 -10.62
C ASN A 149 28.25 -4.37 -11.96
N GLU A 150 27.11 -3.92 -12.44
CA GLU A 150 26.56 -4.26 -13.74
C GLU A 150 26.51 -2.99 -14.59
N ASP A 151 27.45 -2.86 -15.50
CA ASP A 151 27.51 -1.74 -16.44
C ASP A 151 26.52 -1.97 -17.58
N SER A 152 25.83 -0.92 -18.00
CA SER A 152 24.86 -0.99 -19.11
C SER A 152 25.04 0.17 -20.08
N ASP A 153 24.43 0.05 -21.24
CA ASP A 153 24.36 1.09 -22.27
C ASP A 153 23.30 2.16 -21.99
N LEU A 154 22.56 2.01 -20.89
CA LEU A 154 21.57 3.00 -20.45
C LEU A 154 22.27 4.25 -19.94
N VAL A 155 21.80 5.40 -20.42
CA VAL A 155 22.23 6.71 -19.97
C VAL A 155 21.12 7.39 -19.19
N PHE A 156 21.48 8.23 -18.23
CA PHE A 156 20.51 9.10 -17.59
C PHE A 156 20.05 10.15 -18.60
N ASP A 157 18.87 9.93 -19.14
CA ASP A 157 18.18 10.91 -19.94
C ASP A 157 17.34 11.81 -19.04
N LYS A 158 16.83 12.91 -19.58
CA LYS A 158 16.10 13.91 -18.79
C LYS A 158 14.88 13.29 -18.09
N ALA A 159 14.72 13.59 -16.82
CA ALA A 159 13.49 13.36 -16.08
C ALA A 159 12.38 14.30 -16.59
#